data_ab513399ad25c8862e6f6232e6c3d670
#
_entry.id   ab513399ad25c8862e6f6232e6c3d670
#
_cell.length_a   1.000
_cell.length_b   1.000
_cell.length_c   1.000
_cell.angle_alpha   90.00
_cell.angle_beta   90.00
_cell.angle_gamma   90.00
#
_symmetry.space_group_name_H-M   'P 1'
#
loop_
_entity.id
_entity.type
_entity.pdbx_description
1 polymer ?
#
loop_
_entity_poly.entity_id
_entity_poly.type
_entity_poly.pdbx_seq_one_letter_code
_entity_poly.pdbx_strand_id
1 'polypeptide(L)'
;MRIDRALRRLLLVALVFGAPIVALAQGLLDDMALAIENDRAEEVSRLLARGMDPDSVDAKGDTLLCIAARNGAAHSVDALLAGKANPNRANRFNDTPLMLAALNGNLAIVRRLVAAGALLDPPGWTPLIYAATAGHDDVVTFLAQRGAKLDAASPNGTTALMMAVREHRLDTARLLIGRGADVNHRNQDGATALSWAKRGNEVDLEKELRRAGARD
;
A
#
# COMPACT_ATOMS: atom_id res chain seq x y z
N MET A 1 -30.12 0.05 44.56
CA MET A 1 -29.26 1.19 44.21
C MET A 1 -30.03 2.05 43.18
N ARG A 2 -30.56 3.20 43.65
CA ARG A 2 -31.38 4.11 42.81
C ARG A 2 -30.43 4.95 41.95
N ILE A 3 -30.42 4.70 40.64
CA ILE A 3 -29.69 5.53 39.69
C ILE A 3 -30.31 6.93 39.68
N ASP A 4 -29.48 7.94 39.98
CA ASP A 4 -29.86 9.33 40.12
C ASP A 4 -30.55 9.83 38.84
N ARG A 5 -31.63 10.62 39.01
CA ARG A 5 -32.41 11.20 37.88
C ARG A 5 -31.56 12.10 36.99
N ALA A 6 -30.48 12.69 37.52
CA ALA A 6 -29.51 13.49 36.76
C ALA A 6 -28.68 12.61 35.79
N LEU A 7 -28.24 11.43 36.25
CA LEU A 7 -27.49 10.47 35.42
C LEU A 7 -28.36 9.89 34.30
N ARG A 8 -29.65 9.65 34.56
CA ARG A 8 -30.61 9.24 33.52
C ARG A 8 -30.85 10.32 32.47
N ARG A 9 -30.87 11.59 32.85
CA ARG A 9 -31.01 12.72 31.93
C ARG A 9 -29.75 12.90 31.06
N LEU A 10 -28.56 12.74 31.64
CA LEU A 10 -27.29 12.80 30.92
C LEU A 10 -27.16 11.63 29.90
N LEU A 11 -27.55 10.41 30.29
CA LEU A 11 -27.59 9.24 29.40
C LEU A 11 -28.63 9.38 28.27
N LEU A 12 -29.79 9.98 28.53
CA LEU A 12 -30.82 10.25 27.53
C LEU A 12 -30.40 11.36 26.56
N VAL A 13 -29.70 12.39 27.02
CA VAL A 13 -29.14 13.47 26.18
C VAL A 13 -28.05 12.92 25.27
N ALA A 14 -27.17 12.04 25.79
CA ALA A 14 -26.15 11.38 24.96
C ALA A 14 -26.74 10.45 23.88
N LEU A 15 -27.86 9.76 24.19
CA LEU A 15 -28.56 8.90 23.23
C LEU A 15 -29.32 9.68 22.15
N VAL A 16 -29.83 10.88 22.47
CA VAL A 16 -30.62 11.69 21.52
C VAL A 16 -29.74 12.55 20.62
N PHE A 17 -28.57 13.00 21.11
CA PHE A 17 -27.64 13.84 20.33
C PHE A 17 -26.48 13.07 19.71
N GLY A 18 -26.16 11.85 20.16
CA GLY A 18 -25.11 11.03 19.60
C GLY A 18 -25.46 10.42 18.25
N ALA A 19 -26.69 9.94 18.07
CA ALA A 19 -27.13 9.31 16.83
C ALA A 19 -27.09 10.25 15.60
N PRO A 20 -27.57 11.49 15.66
CA PRO A 20 -27.51 12.39 14.50
C PRO A 20 -26.06 12.83 14.16
N ILE A 21 -25.16 12.94 15.15
CA ILE A 21 -23.76 13.30 14.90
C ILE A 21 -23.03 12.14 14.22
N VAL A 22 -23.27 10.91 14.64
CA VAL A 22 -22.66 9.71 14.03
C VAL A 22 -23.18 9.54 12.60
N ALA A 23 -24.48 9.72 12.36
CA ALA A 23 -25.07 9.63 11.02
C ALA A 23 -24.52 10.73 10.08
N LEU A 24 -24.32 11.94 10.58
CA LEU A 24 -23.74 13.03 9.81
C LEU A 24 -22.27 12.76 9.48
N ALA A 25 -21.51 12.24 10.44
CA ALA A 25 -20.10 11.88 10.21
C ALA A 25 -19.96 10.74 9.18
N GLN A 26 -20.85 9.74 9.24
CA GLN A 26 -20.88 8.65 8.25
C GLN A 26 -21.22 9.19 6.87
N GLY A 27 -22.22 10.06 6.73
CA GLY A 27 -22.56 10.68 5.44
C GLY A 27 -21.38 11.45 4.83
N LEU A 28 -20.63 12.17 5.64
CA LEU A 28 -19.42 12.87 5.16
C LEU A 28 -18.31 11.91 4.69
N LEU A 29 -18.14 10.76 5.35
CA LEU A 29 -17.19 9.73 4.91
C LEU A 29 -17.64 9.09 3.60
N ASP A 30 -18.94 8.83 3.44
CA ASP A 30 -19.50 8.28 2.20
C ASP A 30 -19.34 9.27 1.03
N ASP A 31 -19.59 10.57 1.27
CA ASP A 31 -19.35 11.63 0.28
C ASP A 31 -17.86 11.71 -0.12
N MET A 32 -16.95 11.60 0.86
CA MET A 32 -15.51 11.58 0.61
C MET A 32 -15.09 10.36 -0.20
N ALA A 33 -15.58 9.17 0.15
CA ALA A 33 -15.30 7.94 -0.58
C ALA A 33 -15.76 8.06 -2.04
N LEU A 34 -16.96 8.57 -2.26
CA LEU A 34 -17.52 8.80 -3.60
C LEU A 34 -16.72 9.84 -4.39
N ALA A 35 -16.25 10.91 -3.72
CA ALA A 35 -15.39 11.92 -4.34
C ALA A 35 -14.05 11.30 -4.79
N ILE A 36 -13.46 10.44 -3.96
CA ILE A 36 -12.22 9.74 -4.29
C ILE A 36 -12.43 8.71 -5.41
N GLU A 37 -13.51 7.91 -5.36
CA GLU A 37 -13.82 6.94 -6.41
C GLU A 37 -13.97 7.58 -7.79
N ASN A 38 -14.48 8.81 -7.84
CA ASN A 38 -14.63 9.57 -9.09
C ASN A 38 -13.46 10.52 -9.37
N ASP A 39 -12.38 10.47 -8.60
CA ASP A 39 -11.18 11.32 -8.66
C ASP A 39 -11.50 12.84 -8.68
N ARG A 40 -12.49 13.27 -7.88
CA ARG A 40 -12.97 14.66 -7.79
C ARG A 40 -12.18 15.45 -6.74
N ALA A 41 -10.98 15.90 -7.10
CA ALA A 41 -10.07 16.61 -6.19
C ALA A 41 -10.69 17.87 -5.54
N GLU A 42 -11.53 18.61 -6.28
CA GLU A 42 -12.19 19.79 -5.74
C GLU A 42 -13.16 19.45 -4.60
N GLU A 43 -13.91 18.34 -4.74
CA GLU A 43 -14.82 17.88 -3.70
C GLU A 43 -14.04 17.36 -2.48
N VAL A 44 -12.97 16.58 -2.70
CA VAL A 44 -12.04 16.15 -1.64
C VAL A 44 -11.52 17.36 -0.88
N SER A 45 -11.01 18.38 -1.58
CA SER A 45 -10.48 19.61 -0.98
C SER A 45 -11.56 20.37 -0.20
N ARG A 46 -12.80 20.43 -0.69
CA ARG A 46 -13.93 21.09 -0.04
C ARG A 46 -14.29 20.38 1.28
N LEU A 47 -14.31 19.06 1.28
CA LEU A 47 -14.62 18.27 2.48
C LEU A 47 -13.51 18.43 3.54
N LEU A 48 -12.24 18.44 3.12
CA LEU A 48 -11.11 18.72 4.01
C LEU A 48 -11.18 20.14 4.59
N ALA A 49 -11.52 21.15 3.78
CA ALA A 49 -11.69 22.54 4.25
C ALA A 49 -12.85 22.68 5.24
N ARG A 50 -13.83 21.80 5.23
CA ARG A 50 -14.93 21.74 6.23
C ARG A 50 -14.52 21.05 7.54
N GLY A 51 -13.24 20.67 7.69
CA GLY A 51 -12.67 20.09 8.90
C GLY A 51 -12.66 18.57 8.94
N MET A 52 -12.86 17.89 7.81
CA MET A 52 -12.69 16.45 7.74
C MET A 52 -11.20 16.12 7.91
N ASP A 53 -10.91 15.13 8.77
CA ASP A 53 -9.56 14.64 8.98
C ASP A 53 -9.07 13.89 7.73
N PRO A 54 -7.98 14.33 7.06
CA PRO A 54 -7.43 13.67 5.88
C PRO A 54 -6.97 12.24 6.15
N ASP A 55 -6.72 11.91 7.41
CA ASP A 55 -6.33 10.58 7.86
C ASP A 55 -7.51 9.72 8.33
N SER A 56 -8.74 10.13 8.06
CA SER A 56 -9.93 9.31 8.37
C SER A 56 -9.84 7.93 7.72
N VAL A 57 -10.51 6.97 8.35
CA VAL A 57 -10.61 5.59 7.86
C VAL A 57 -12.07 5.23 7.57
N ASP A 58 -12.29 4.45 6.54
CA ASP A 58 -13.61 3.91 6.21
C ASP A 58 -14.01 2.75 7.15
N ALA A 59 -15.22 2.24 7.00
CA ALA A 59 -15.72 1.09 7.76
C ALA A 59 -14.91 -0.21 7.51
N LYS A 60 -14.16 -0.27 6.42
CA LYS A 60 -13.28 -1.40 6.09
C LYS A 60 -11.88 -1.25 6.71
N GLY A 61 -11.59 -0.11 7.35
CA GLY A 61 -10.29 0.20 7.93
C GLY A 61 -9.25 0.66 6.90
N ASP A 62 -9.68 1.11 5.73
CA ASP A 62 -8.81 1.76 4.75
C ASP A 62 -8.73 3.26 5.01
N THR A 63 -7.53 3.83 4.98
CA THR A 63 -7.37 5.28 5.00
C THR A 63 -7.80 5.90 3.68
N LEU A 64 -8.24 7.16 3.69
CA LEU A 64 -8.63 7.87 2.47
C LEU A 64 -7.53 7.83 1.40
N LEU A 65 -6.27 7.98 1.82
CA LEU A 65 -5.12 7.93 0.92
C LEU A 65 -4.86 6.51 0.38
N CYS A 66 -5.14 5.45 1.17
CA CYS A 66 -5.12 4.06 0.69
C CYS A 66 -6.20 3.81 -0.37
N ILE A 67 -7.40 4.33 -0.15
CA ILE A 67 -8.51 4.23 -1.11
C ILE A 67 -8.12 4.92 -2.42
N ALA A 68 -7.62 6.16 -2.35
CA ALA A 68 -7.21 6.92 -3.52
C ALA A 68 -6.07 6.24 -4.30
N ALA A 69 -5.06 5.72 -3.60
CA ALA A 69 -3.94 5.01 -4.21
C ALA A 69 -4.37 3.69 -4.88
N ARG A 70 -5.28 2.94 -4.23
CA ARG A 70 -5.84 1.70 -4.79
C ARG A 70 -6.68 1.95 -6.02
N ASN A 71 -7.49 3.01 -6.02
CA ASN A 71 -8.40 3.33 -7.13
C ASN A 71 -7.70 4.04 -8.29
N GLY A 72 -6.42 4.42 -8.15
CA GLY A 72 -5.72 5.17 -9.18
C GLY A 72 -6.14 6.65 -9.26
N ALA A 73 -6.78 7.18 -8.22
CA ALA A 73 -7.34 8.52 -8.13
C ALA A 73 -6.24 9.58 -7.88
N ALA A 74 -5.50 9.91 -8.92
CA ALA A 74 -4.28 10.71 -8.82
C ALA A 74 -4.53 12.16 -8.34
N HIS A 75 -5.63 12.78 -8.76
CA HIS A 75 -5.98 14.14 -8.33
C HIS A 75 -6.46 14.15 -6.87
N SER A 76 -7.19 13.09 -6.44
CA SER A 76 -7.58 12.90 -5.05
C SER A 76 -6.37 12.65 -4.14
N VAL A 77 -5.35 11.90 -4.62
CA VAL A 77 -4.06 11.76 -3.91
C VAL A 77 -3.42 13.12 -3.69
N ASP A 78 -3.35 13.95 -4.73
CA ASP A 78 -2.78 15.30 -4.63
C ASP A 78 -3.56 16.16 -3.60
N ALA A 79 -4.89 16.13 -3.64
CA ALA A 79 -5.75 16.87 -2.71
C ALA A 79 -5.58 16.41 -1.26
N LEU A 80 -5.52 15.08 -1.02
CA LEU A 80 -5.31 14.52 0.31
C LEU A 80 -3.92 14.87 0.86
N LEU A 81 -2.86 14.78 0.04
CA LEU A 81 -1.50 15.16 0.43
C LEU A 81 -1.38 16.65 0.72
N ALA A 82 -2.03 17.51 -0.08
CA ALA A 82 -2.14 18.94 0.19
C ALA A 82 -2.88 19.24 1.51
N GLY A 83 -3.90 18.42 1.82
CA GLY A 83 -4.60 18.42 3.11
C GLY A 83 -3.81 17.79 4.27
N LYS A 84 -2.54 17.44 4.04
CA LYS A 84 -1.60 16.85 5.01
C LYS A 84 -1.96 15.43 5.48
N ALA A 85 -2.60 14.63 4.63
CA ALA A 85 -2.71 13.19 4.85
C ALA A 85 -1.32 12.57 5.07
N ASN A 86 -1.20 11.69 6.04
CA ASN A 86 0.05 10.98 6.32
C ASN A 86 0.31 9.91 5.24
N PRO A 87 1.35 10.06 4.39
CA PRO A 87 1.63 9.11 3.31
C PRO A 87 2.05 7.72 3.80
N ASN A 88 2.35 7.59 5.09
CA ASN A 88 2.79 6.34 5.72
C ASN A 88 1.71 5.67 6.57
N ARG A 89 0.52 6.26 6.69
CA ARG A 89 -0.56 5.65 7.45
C ARG A 89 -1.11 4.44 6.72
N ALA A 90 -0.86 3.25 7.29
CA ALA A 90 -1.32 1.99 6.75
C ALA A 90 -2.81 1.73 7.06
N ASN A 91 -3.43 0.89 6.25
CA ASN A 91 -4.76 0.35 6.50
C ASN A 91 -4.72 -0.79 7.55
N ARG A 92 -5.88 -1.42 7.82
CA ARG A 92 -5.98 -2.54 8.77
C ARG A 92 -5.17 -3.78 8.39
N PHE A 93 -4.73 -3.89 7.14
CA PHE A 93 -3.90 -4.99 6.63
C PHE A 93 -2.41 -4.65 6.67
N ASN A 94 -2.04 -3.50 7.23
CA ASN A 94 -0.71 -2.90 7.21
C ASN A 94 -0.22 -2.52 5.80
N ASP A 95 -1.12 -2.36 4.83
CA ASP A 95 -0.76 -1.82 3.52
C ASP A 95 -0.68 -0.30 3.59
N THR A 96 0.42 0.26 3.15
CA THR A 96 0.56 1.71 2.97
C THR A 96 0.00 2.14 1.61
N PRO A 97 -0.33 3.44 1.43
CA PRO A 97 -0.74 3.95 0.12
C PRO A 97 0.27 3.64 -0.98
N LEU A 98 1.58 3.70 -0.67
CA LEU A 98 2.65 3.41 -1.64
C LEU A 98 2.67 1.93 -2.06
N MET A 99 2.38 0.99 -1.15
CA MET A 99 2.25 -0.43 -1.48
C MET A 99 1.09 -0.67 -2.45
N LEU A 100 -0.07 -0.05 -2.20
CA LEU A 100 -1.25 -0.20 -3.04
C LEU A 100 -1.06 0.43 -4.43
N ALA A 101 -0.43 1.60 -4.50
CA ALA A 101 -0.07 2.22 -5.77
C ALA A 101 0.95 1.36 -6.56
N ALA A 102 1.91 0.75 -5.87
CA ALA A 102 2.92 -0.13 -6.46
C ALA A 102 2.31 -1.45 -6.98
N LEU A 103 1.37 -2.04 -6.22
CA LEU A 103 0.63 -3.24 -6.64
C LEU A 103 -0.17 -3.00 -7.94
N ASN A 104 -0.74 -1.80 -8.10
CA ASN A 104 -1.54 -1.44 -9.26
C ASN A 104 -0.73 -0.85 -10.42
N GLY A 105 0.60 -0.74 -10.28
CA GLY A 105 1.47 -0.19 -11.32
C GLY A 105 1.26 1.30 -11.60
N ASN A 106 0.63 2.03 -10.69
CA ASN A 106 0.36 3.45 -10.90
C ASN A 106 1.61 4.30 -10.60
N LEU A 107 2.56 4.31 -11.55
CA LEU A 107 3.82 5.06 -11.41
C LEU A 107 3.60 6.54 -11.10
N ALA A 108 2.53 7.15 -11.61
CA ALA A 108 2.24 8.55 -11.35
C ALA A 108 1.94 8.79 -9.85
N ILE A 109 1.11 7.94 -9.23
CA ILE A 109 0.81 8.00 -7.80
C ILE A 109 2.03 7.60 -6.97
N VAL A 110 2.77 6.57 -7.38
CA VAL A 110 4.03 6.17 -6.73
C VAL A 110 4.98 7.37 -6.62
N ARG A 111 5.17 8.13 -7.71
CA ARG A 111 6.01 9.34 -7.71
C ARG A 111 5.54 10.40 -6.72
N ARG A 112 4.23 10.65 -6.66
CA ARG A 112 3.61 11.62 -5.74
C ARG A 112 3.82 11.23 -4.28
N LEU A 113 3.56 9.98 -3.95
CA LEU A 113 3.70 9.46 -2.59
C LEU A 113 5.16 9.49 -2.12
N VAL A 114 6.11 9.10 -2.99
CA VAL A 114 7.55 9.18 -2.67
C VAL A 114 7.99 10.64 -2.49
N ALA A 115 7.51 11.56 -3.33
CA ALA A 115 7.78 12.99 -3.16
C ALA A 115 7.20 13.56 -1.87
N ALA A 116 6.09 13.01 -1.37
CA ALA A 116 5.46 13.36 -0.10
C ALA A 116 6.11 12.66 1.12
N GLY A 117 7.19 11.89 0.95
CA GLY A 117 7.91 11.25 2.05
C GLY A 117 7.38 9.86 2.43
N ALA A 118 6.74 9.15 1.52
CA ALA A 118 6.38 7.75 1.74
C ALA A 118 7.65 6.89 1.90
N LEU A 119 7.62 6.01 2.91
CA LEU A 119 8.73 5.08 3.19
C LEU A 119 8.84 4.03 2.07
N LEU A 120 10.04 3.87 1.54
CA LEU A 120 10.33 2.86 0.51
C LEU A 120 10.44 1.45 1.10
N ASP A 121 10.95 1.36 2.33
CA ASP A 121 11.20 0.10 3.03
C ASP A 121 10.56 0.12 4.43
N PRO A 122 9.22 0.18 4.54
CA PRO A 122 8.56 0.00 5.82
C PRO A 122 8.80 -1.42 6.35
N PRO A 123 8.69 -1.67 7.67
CA PRO A 123 8.81 -3.01 8.23
C PRO A 123 7.79 -3.98 7.61
N GLY A 124 8.25 -5.17 7.24
CA GLY A 124 7.38 -6.19 6.65
C GLY A 124 7.35 -6.16 5.13
N TRP A 125 6.16 -6.17 4.54
CA TRP A 125 6.00 -6.07 3.10
C TRP A 125 6.44 -4.69 2.60
N THR A 126 7.05 -4.64 1.41
CA THR A 126 7.53 -3.37 0.84
C THR A 126 6.84 -3.06 -0.49
N PRO A 127 6.77 -1.77 -0.88
CA PRO A 127 6.28 -1.38 -2.20
C PRO A 127 7.00 -2.10 -3.35
N LEU A 128 8.31 -2.37 -3.20
CA LEU A 128 9.09 -3.09 -4.21
C LEU A 128 8.61 -4.54 -4.35
N ILE A 129 8.31 -5.22 -3.23
CA ILE A 129 7.75 -6.58 -3.25
C ILE A 129 6.39 -6.58 -3.97
N TYR A 130 5.53 -5.59 -3.69
CA TYR A 130 4.21 -5.47 -4.32
C TYR A 130 4.31 -5.23 -5.83
N ALA A 131 5.18 -4.30 -6.25
CA ALA A 131 5.43 -4.04 -7.68
C ALA A 131 5.99 -5.28 -8.40
N ALA A 132 6.92 -5.98 -7.76
CA ALA A 132 7.52 -7.20 -8.32
C ALA A 132 6.52 -8.35 -8.42
N THR A 133 5.63 -8.51 -7.44
CA THR A 133 4.53 -9.49 -7.46
C THR A 133 3.60 -9.27 -8.65
N ALA A 134 3.28 -8.02 -8.94
CA ALA A 134 2.39 -7.65 -10.04
C ALA A 134 3.09 -7.60 -11.40
N GLY A 135 4.42 -7.45 -11.45
CA GLY A 135 5.20 -7.37 -12.69
C GLY A 135 5.28 -5.94 -13.26
N HIS A 136 5.24 -4.92 -12.41
CA HIS A 136 5.29 -3.52 -12.82
C HIS A 136 6.75 -3.01 -12.89
N ASP A 137 7.42 -3.28 -14.00
CA ASP A 137 8.85 -3.01 -14.20
C ASP A 137 9.23 -1.53 -14.10
N ASP A 138 8.36 -0.65 -14.53
CA ASP A 138 8.54 0.80 -14.42
C ASP A 138 8.52 1.28 -12.96
N VAL A 139 7.61 0.73 -12.15
CA VAL A 139 7.54 0.99 -10.71
C VAL A 139 8.75 0.40 -9.99
N VAL A 140 9.12 -0.87 -10.30
CA VAL A 140 10.32 -1.54 -9.76
C VAL A 140 11.56 -0.69 -10.08
N THR A 141 11.69 -0.24 -11.33
CA THR A 141 12.79 0.61 -11.77
C THR A 141 12.83 1.91 -10.97
N PHE A 142 11.71 2.58 -10.83
CA PHE A 142 11.62 3.85 -10.12
C PHE A 142 11.97 3.69 -8.63
N LEU A 143 11.38 2.70 -7.95
CA LEU A 143 11.64 2.46 -6.52
C LEU A 143 13.12 2.12 -6.27
N ALA A 144 13.73 1.26 -7.08
CA ALA A 144 15.15 0.92 -6.99
C ALA A 144 16.04 2.15 -7.21
N GLN A 145 15.73 3.00 -8.20
CA GLN A 145 16.45 4.27 -8.45
C GLN A 145 16.32 5.26 -7.28
N ARG A 146 15.26 5.18 -6.51
CA ARG A 146 15.05 6.00 -5.31
C ARG A 146 15.69 5.43 -4.05
N GLY A 147 16.35 4.29 -4.15
CA GLY A 147 17.10 3.66 -3.06
C GLY A 147 16.32 2.64 -2.25
N ALA A 148 15.20 2.12 -2.78
CA ALA A 148 14.52 0.96 -2.18
C ALA A 148 15.50 -0.23 -2.12
N LYS A 149 15.54 -0.90 -0.97
CA LYS A 149 16.39 -2.06 -0.74
C LYS A 149 15.88 -3.25 -1.56
N LEU A 150 16.69 -3.73 -2.52
CA LEU A 150 16.31 -4.84 -3.40
C LEU A 150 16.00 -6.13 -2.63
N ASP A 151 16.74 -6.34 -1.51
CA ASP A 151 16.65 -7.55 -0.69
C ASP A 151 15.88 -7.34 0.61
N ALA A 152 15.11 -6.23 0.72
CA ALA A 152 14.15 -6.09 1.79
C ALA A 152 13.15 -7.25 1.73
N ALA A 153 12.95 -7.90 2.89
CA ALA A 153 12.17 -9.13 2.95
C ALA A 153 10.88 -8.94 3.76
N SER A 154 9.83 -9.60 3.31
CA SER A 154 8.56 -9.73 4.03
C SER A 154 8.73 -10.52 5.34
N PRO A 155 7.72 -10.57 6.24
CA PRO A 155 7.84 -11.27 7.52
C PRO A 155 8.24 -12.73 7.43
N ASN A 156 7.94 -13.42 6.32
CA ASN A 156 8.38 -14.80 6.07
C ASN A 156 9.74 -14.89 5.31
N GLY A 157 10.44 -13.78 5.17
CA GLY A 157 11.73 -13.73 4.51
C GLY A 157 11.69 -13.70 2.97
N THR A 158 10.53 -13.45 2.36
CA THR A 158 10.42 -13.43 0.89
C THR A 158 10.80 -12.06 0.32
N THR A 159 11.72 -12.03 -0.66
CA THR A 159 12.17 -10.82 -1.35
C THR A 159 11.36 -10.52 -2.61
N ALA A 160 11.58 -9.32 -3.20
CA ALA A 160 10.97 -8.92 -4.46
C ALA A 160 11.34 -9.88 -5.61
N LEU A 161 12.61 -10.30 -5.70
CA LEU A 161 13.05 -11.29 -6.71
C LEU A 161 12.31 -12.62 -6.56
N MET A 162 12.21 -13.12 -5.33
CA MET A 162 11.49 -14.37 -5.07
C MET A 162 10.03 -14.27 -5.47
N MET A 163 9.35 -13.15 -5.17
CA MET A 163 7.96 -12.94 -5.58
C MET A 163 7.80 -12.86 -7.09
N ALA A 164 8.67 -12.13 -7.79
CA ALA A 164 8.65 -12.06 -9.25
C ALA A 164 8.75 -13.45 -9.89
N VAL A 165 9.66 -14.29 -9.37
CA VAL A 165 9.81 -15.69 -9.84
C VAL A 165 8.54 -16.51 -9.57
N ARG A 166 7.99 -16.43 -8.35
CA ARG A 166 6.79 -17.17 -7.95
C ARG A 166 5.57 -16.83 -8.79
N GLU A 167 5.42 -15.55 -9.12
CA GLU A 167 4.28 -15.04 -9.89
C GLU A 167 4.54 -15.01 -11.41
N HIS A 168 5.61 -15.70 -11.87
CA HIS A 168 5.99 -15.81 -13.30
C HIS A 168 6.22 -14.46 -13.99
N ARG A 169 6.72 -13.46 -13.23
CA ARG A 169 7.07 -12.13 -13.74
C ARG A 169 8.50 -12.12 -14.27
N LEU A 170 8.71 -12.77 -15.42
CA LEU A 170 10.06 -13.08 -15.91
C LEU A 170 10.89 -11.83 -16.18
N ASP A 171 10.30 -10.80 -16.79
CA ASP A 171 11.02 -9.55 -17.08
C ASP A 171 11.37 -8.79 -15.81
N THR A 172 10.47 -8.77 -14.84
CA THR A 172 10.74 -8.20 -13.51
C THR A 172 11.85 -8.96 -12.77
N ALA A 173 11.84 -10.30 -12.86
CA ALA A 173 12.91 -11.11 -12.26
C ALA A 173 14.26 -10.80 -12.90
N ARG A 174 14.34 -10.73 -14.24
CA ARG A 174 15.54 -10.32 -14.99
C ARG A 174 16.01 -8.92 -14.59
N LEU A 175 15.06 -8.00 -14.48
CA LEU A 175 15.34 -6.62 -14.05
C LEU A 175 15.98 -6.57 -12.66
N LEU A 176 15.44 -7.31 -11.68
CA LEU A 176 15.97 -7.38 -10.31
C LEU A 176 17.34 -8.06 -10.26
N ILE A 177 17.53 -9.17 -11.01
CA ILE A 177 18.86 -9.83 -11.16
C ILE A 177 19.87 -8.86 -11.74
N GLY A 178 19.51 -8.16 -12.82
CA GLY A 178 20.40 -7.19 -13.48
C GLY A 178 20.75 -5.98 -12.61
N ARG A 179 19.97 -5.71 -11.56
CA ARG A 179 20.25 -4.67 -10.56
C ARG A 179 21.01 -5.16 -9.34
N GLY A 180 21.34 -6.45 -9.28
CA GLY A 180 22.15 -7.03 -8.22
C GLY A 180 21.36 -7.49 -6.99
N ALA A 181 20.08 -7.84 -7.15
CA ALA A 181 19.32 -8.51 -6.10
C ALA A 181 20.02 -9.83 -5.69
N ASP A 182 20.00 -10.17 -4.41
CA ASP A 182 20.60 -11.40 -3.90
C ASP A 182 19.84 -12.64 -4.39
N VAL A 183 20.41 -13.32 -5.38
CA VAL A 183 19.86 -14.54 -5.98
C VAL A 183 19.92 -15.75 -5.05
N ASN A 184 20.68 -15.67 -3.95
CA ASN A 184 20.87 -16.74 -2.97
C ASN A 184 20.06 -16.51 -1.67
N HIS A 185 19.29 -15.43 -1.60
CA HIS A 185 18.46 -15.17 -0.43
C HIS A 185 17.54 -16.35 -0.15
N ARG A 186 17.46 -16.75 1.14
CA ARG A 186 16.59 -17.85 1.62
C ARG A 186 15.49 -17.28 2.51
N ASN A 187 14.26 -17.65 2.23
CA ASN A 187 13.16 -17.34 3.13
C ASN A 187 13.15 -18.29 4.35
N GLN A 188 12.18 -18.12 5.24
CA GLN A 188 12.07 -18.93 6.46
C GLN A 188 11.89 -20.43 6.18
N ASP A 189 11.31 -20.81 5.03
CA ASP A 189 11.17 -22.20 4.59
C ASP A 189 12.43 -22.74 3.91
N GLY A 190 13.52 -21.93 3.87
CA GLY A 190 14.77 -22.26 3.18
C GLY A 190 14.67 -22.19 1.65
N ALA A 191 13.54 -21.72 1.09
CA ALA A 191 13.36 -21.60 -0.34
C ALA A 191 14.15 -20.40 -0.90
N THR A 192 14.65 -20.56 -2.13
CA THR A 192 15.35 -19.52 -2.91
C THR A 192 14.56 -19.20 -4.19
N ALA A 193 14.92 -18.10 -4.87
CA ALA A 193 14.40 -17.80 -6.21
C ALA A 193 14.63 -18.98 -7.17
N LEU A 194 15.83 -19.58 -7.14
CA LEU A 194 16.17 -20.75 -7.96
C LEU A 194 15.26 -21.95 -7.66
N SER A 195 14.97 -22.25 -6.38
CA SER A 195 14.10 -23.36 -6.01
C SER A 195 12.66 -23.16 -6.49
N TRP A 196 12.19 -21.91 -6.58
CA TRP A 196 10.88 -21.58 -7.11
C TRP A 196 10.84 -21.61 -8.62
N ALA A 197 11.90 -21.14 -9.33
CA ALA A 197 12.02 -21.27 -10.77
C ALA A 197 11.97 -22.74 -11.22
N LYS A 198 12.68 -23.62 -10.51
CA LYS A 198 12.64 -25.08 -10.77
C LYS A 198 11.23 -25.67 -10.60
N ARG A 199 10.52 -25.31 -9.54
CA ARG A 199 9.13 -25.76 -9.30
C ARG A 199 8.16 -25.28 -10.35
N GLY A 200 8.38 -24.06 -10.88
CA GLY A 200 7.57 -23.46 -11.95
C GLY A 200 7.96 -23.91 -13.35
N ASN A 201 8.98 -24.78 -13.51
CA ASN A 201 9.55 -25.18 -14.80
C ASN A 201 10.04 -23.99 -15.65
N GLU A 202 10.50 -22.93 -15.02
CA GLU A 202 11.03 -21.72 -15.67
C GLU A 202 12.48 -21.91 -16.10
N VAL A 203 12.69 -22.77 -17.12
CA VAL A 203 14.02 -23.25 -17.54
C VAL A 203 14.98 -22.12 -17.89
N ASP A 204 14.50 -21.09 -18.57
CA ASP A 204 15.36 -19.97 -18.98
C ASP A 204 15.72 -19.09 -17.78
N LEU A 205 14.77 -18.83 -16.89
CA LEU A 205 15.03 -18.11 -15.65
C LEU A 205 15.97 -18.89 -14.70
N GLU A 206 15.84 -20.22 -14.64
CA GLU A 206 16.78 -21.07 -13.93
C GLU A 206 18.22 -20.88 -14.43
N LYS A 207 18.42 -20.89 -15.75
CA LYS A 207 19.74 -20.66 -16.37
C LYS A 207 20.27 -19.25 -16.04
N GLU A 208 19.40 -18.24 -16.08
CA GLU A 208 19.78 -16.85 -15.75
C GLU A 208 20.17 -16.70 -14.29
N LEU A 209 19.38 -17.26 -13.36
CA LEU A 209 19.72 -17.28 -11.94
C LEU A 209 21.07 -17.96 -11.67
N ARG A 210 21.33 -19.11 -12.32
CA ARG A 210 22.60 -19.81 -12.22
C ARG A 210 23.78 -18.98 -12.77
N ARG A 211 23.57 -18.29 -13.90
CA ARG A 211 24.59 -17.35 -14.43
C ARG A 211 24.88 -16.19 -13.51
N ALA A 212 23.86 -15.74 -12.77
CA ALA A 212 23.98 -14.72 -11.74
C ALA A 212 24.57 -15.24 -10.41
N GLY A 213 24.93 -16.53 -10.33
CA GLY A 213 25.58 -17.13 -9.16
C GLY A 213 24.62 -17.82 -8.19
N ALA A 214 23.37 -18.10 -8.58
CA ALA A 214 22.46 -18.84 -7.73
C ALA A 214 22.92 -20.30 -7.53
N ARG A 215 22.84 -20.75 -6.28
CA ARG A 215 23.24 -22.09 -5.82
C ARG A 215 22.02 -22.87 -5.32
N ASP A 216 22.12 -24.19 -5.34
CA ASP A 216 21.08 -25.10 -4.80
C ASP A 216 20.98 -25.03 -3.28
#